data_e0ce7c0cc70deaa418fa1b5e24bdef71
#
_entry.id   e0ce7c0cc70deaa418fa1b5e24bdef71
#
_cell.length_a   1.000
_cell.length_b   1.000
_cell.length_c   1.000
_cell.angle_alpha   90.00
_cell.angle_beta   90.00
_cell.angle_gamma   90.00
#
_symmetry.space_group_name_H-M   'P 1'
#
loop_
_entity.id
_entity.type
_entity.pdbx_description
1 polymer ?
#
loop_
_entity_poly.entity_id
_entity_poly.type
_entity_poly.pdbx_seq_one_letter_code
_entity_poly.pdbx_strand_id
1 'polypeptide(L)'
;FALDIKNAVEQDGDPAGEKFVMLSNIIKVSAMHRVSDIYGPIRYTKFDDFETTGEYDSQEVAYTAFFAELEDAIVGLKSFEGATQFAPFDMSALGGDIAMWRKYANSLRLRLAMRIVKVNPSLAKIEGEKSFSSDAGLLEATDMYINTGFAHPITVISGSWGDIRMGAEMESILEGFDDGRKEVYFNPSDDPALNGAYKGIRMGIEIEAKGQYLGHSSIGSVIDGETIQWMTISEVWFLRAEAALRNWTGAGDAKTNYEKGVKASFSQHGVGGADVYLTDNTKTPKDFVDALNPANNIAYPGDVKIAYNTAGTNEQQLEQIITQKWIAMFPDGQEAWSEFRRTGYPRIYPVKVNNSGGKIDTDIQIRRINFVQDEVNTNGANVTTAIGYLNGPDNGGTRLWWDIPGSNF
;
A
#
# COMPACT_ATOMS: atom_id res chain seq x y z
N PHE A 1 -22.12 -9.00 -3.56
CA PHE A 1 -22.06 -8.01 -4.65
C PHE A 1 -21.46 -8.59 -5.93
N ALA A 2 -20.20 -9.08 -5.97
CA ALA A 2 -19.63 -9.71 -7.17
C ALA A 2 -20.41 -10.98 -7.58
N LEU A 3 -20.84 -11.78 -6.60
CA LEU A 3 -21.70 -12.94 -6.81
C LEU A 3 -23.07 -12.54 -7.37
N ASP A 4 -23.66 -11.44 -6.89
CA ASP A 4 -24.95 -10.96 -7.38
C ASP A 4 -24.87 -10.52 -8.85
N ILE A 5 -23.78 -9.85 -9.24
CA ILE A 5 -23.52 -9.49 -10.64
C ILE A 5 -23.37 -10.73 -11.49
N LYS A 6 -22.60 -11.72 -11.04
CA LYS A 6 -22.44 -13.00 -11.75
C LYS A 6 -23.80 -13.68 -11.95
N ASN A 7 -24.57 -13.85 -10.89
CA ASN A 7 -25.89 -14.49 -10.94
C ASN A 7 -26.85 -13.74 -11.89
N ALA A 8 -26.84 -12.41 -11.86
CA ALA A 8 -27.67 -11.60 -12.74
C ALA A 8 -27.30 -11.78 -14.22
N VAL A 9 -26.01 -11.81 -14.54
CA VAL A 9 -25.50 -12.02 -15.90
C VAL A 9 -25.82 -13.43 -16.39
N GLU A 10 -25.65 -14.45 -15.55
CA GLU A 10 -25.99 -15.83 -15.86
C GLU A 10 -27.51 -16.00 -16.11
N GLN A 11 -28.35 -15.32 -15.34
CA GLN A 11 -29.80 -15.33 -15.50
C GLN A 11 -30.26 -14.62 -16.79
N ASP A 12 -29.63 -13.50 -17.14
CA ASP A 12 -29.92 -12.73 -18.35
C ASP A 12 -29.47 -13.49 -19.62
N GLY A 13 -28.40 -14.25 -19.54
CA GLY A 13 -27.86 -15.07 -20.61
C GLY A 13 -27.26 -14.28 -21.78
N ASP A 14 -27.07 -12.96 -21.64
CA ASP A 14 -26.38 -12.14 -22.64
C ASP A 14 -24.86 -12.20 -22.43
N PRO A 15 -24.08 -12.76 -23.39
CA PRO A 15 -22.63 -12.78 -23.30
C PRO A 15 -21.99 -11.38 -23.17
N ALA A 16 -22.69 -10.34 -23.61
CA ALA A 16 -22.23 -8.97 -23.43
C ALA A 16 -22.18 -8.55 -21.95
N GLY A 17 -22.88 -9.25 -21.06
CA GLY A 17 -22.86 -9.06 -19.61
C GLY A 17 -21.56 -9.52 -18.94
N GLU A 18 -20.82 -10.46 -19.54
CA GLU A 18 -19.62 -11.06 -18.95
C GLU A 18 -18.55 -10.03 -18.55
N LYS A 19 -18.46 -8.90 -19.29
CA LYS A 19 -17.54 -7.80 -18.91
C LYS A 19 -17.80 -7.25 -17.50
N PHE A 20 -19.06 -7.22 -17.05
CA PHE A 20 -19.40 -6.74 -15.72
C PHE A 20 -18.96 -7.73 -14.63
N VAL A 21 -19.01 -9.03 -14.92
CA VAL A 21 -18.47 -10.06 -14.02
C VAL A 21 -16.96 -9.89 -13.87
N MET A 22 -16.23 -9.73 -14.99
CA MET A 22 -14.78 -9.54 -14.98
C MET A 22 -14.37 -8.26 -14.25
N LEU A 23 -15.06 -7.12 -14.51
CA LEU A 23 -14.82 -5.86 -13.80
C LEU A 23 -15.10 -5.99 -12.31
N SER A 24 -16.19 -6.67 -11.93
CA SER A 24 -16.52 -6.93 -10.52
C SER A 24 -15.47 -7.79 -9.83
N ASN A 25 -14.86 -8.75 -10.53
CA ASN A 25 -13.76 -9.56 -10.00
C ASN A 25 -12.50 -8.73 -9.77
N ILE A 26 -12.16 -7.81 -10.67
CA ILE A 26 -11.03 -6.88 -10.44
C ILE A 26 -11.27 -6.06 -9.16
N ILE A 27 -12.47 -5.51 -8.98
CA ILE A 27 -12.83 -4.73 -7.79
C ILE A 27 -12.79 -5.63 -6.54
N LYS A 28 -13.32 -6.85 -6.62
CA LYS A 28 -13.30 -7.83 -5.54
C LYS A 28 -11.86 -8.15 -5.12
N VAL A 29 -10.97 -8.46 -6.06
CA VAL A 29 -9.56 -8.71 -5.76
C VAL A 29 -8.91 -7.47 -5.15
N SER A 30 -9.19 -6.27 -5.69
CA SER A 30 -8.65 -5.01 -5.17
C SER A 30 -9.05 -4.73 -3.72
N ALA A 31 -10.26 -5.10 -3.31
CA ALA A 31 -10.72 -4.96 -1.94
C ALA A 31 -10.20 -6.09 -1.03
N MET A 32 -10.33 -7.34 -1.47
CA MET A 32 -10.13 -8.50 -0.61
C MET A 32 -8.64 -8.80 -0.35
N HIS A 33 -7.72 -8.47 -1.28
CA HIS A 33 -6.31 -8.58 -0.95
C HIS A 33 -5.91 -7.64 0.20
N ARG A 34 -6.49 -6.43 0.26
CA ARG A 34 -6.27 -5.49 1.37
C ARG A 34 -6.79 -6.04 2.70
N VAL A 35 -7.97 -6.66 2.69
CA VAL A 35 -8.52 -7.34 3.88
C VAL A 35 -7.59 -8.48 4.31
N SER A 36 -7.14 -9.30 3.37
CA SER A 36 -6.19 -10.38 3.64
C SER A 36 -4.86 -9.86 4.18
N ASP A 37 -4.35 -8.74 3.64
CA ASP A 37 -3.10 -8.12 4.10
C ASP A 37 -3.21 -7.46 5.49
N ILE A 38 -4.43 -7.29 6.02
CA ILE A 38 -4.67 -6.81 7.37
C ILE A 38 -4.85 -7.97 8.35
N TYR A 39 -5.70 -8.95 8.00
CA TYR A 39 -6.16 -9.98 8.92
C TYR A 39 -5.51 -11.35 8.72
N GLY A 40 -4.99 -11.64 7.52
CA GLY A 40 -4.48 -12.94 7.11
C GLY A 40 -5.55 -13.76 6.37
N PRO A 41 -6.00 -14.90 6.92
CA PRO A 41 -7.07 -15.70 6.34
C PRO A 41 -8.37 -14.92 6.16
N ILE A 42 -9.05 -15.14 5.03
CA ILE A 42 -10.32 -14.46 4.68
C ILE A 42 -11.32 -15.45 4.09
N ARG A 43 -12.60 -15.11 4.13
CA ARG A 43 -13.64 -15.81 3.36
C ARG A 43 -13.57 -15.32 1.92
N TYR A 44 -13.14 -16.15 0.98
CA TYR A 44 -12.95 -15.74 -0.41
C TYR A 44 -13.50 -16.73 -1.42
N THR A 45 -12.92 -17.93 -1.56
CA THR A 45 -13.36 -18.93 -2.54
C THR A 45 -14.61 -19.68 -2.10
N LYS A 46 -14.85 -19.71 -0.80
CA LYS A 46 -15.99 -20.39 -0.15
C LYS A 46 -17.12 -19.43 0.23
N PHE A 47 -17.14 -18.27 -0.39
CA PHE A 47 -18.20 -17.28 -0.19
C PHE A 47 -19.29 -17.54 -1.23
N ASP A 48 -20.18 -18.47 -0.92
CA ASP A 48 -21.23 -18.94 -1.82
C ASP A 48 -22.65 -18.53 -1.41
N ASP A 49 -22.88 -18.16 -0.13
CA ASP A 49 -24.18 -17.88 0.40
C ASP A 49 -24.23 -16.63 1.30
N PHE A 50 -25.44 -16.11 1.53
CA PHE A 50 -25.74 -15.08 2.51
C PHE A 50 -25.68 -15.59 3.97
N GLU A 51 -25.02 -16.73 4.19
CA GLU A 51 -24.84 -17.25 5.54
C GLU A 51 -23.93 -16.35 6.38
N THR A 52 -24.36 -16.12 7.61
CA THR A 52 -23.58 -15.34 8.60
C THR A 52 -22.32 -16.07 9.05
N THR A 53 -22.28 -17.40 8.87
CA THR A 53 -21.14 -18.27 9.21
C THR A 53 -20.58 -18.90 7.94
N GLY A 54 -19.25 -18.91 7.80
CA GLY A 54 -18.62 -19.54 6.64
C GLY A 54 -17.15 -19.80 6.87
N GLU A 55 -16.61 -20.72 6.07
CA GLU A 55 -15.23 -21.14 6.14
C GLU A 55 -14.28 -20.04 5.63
N TYR A 56 -13.08 -20.00 6.20
CA TYR A 56 -11.99 -19.15 5.77
C TYR A 56 -11.04 -19.91 4.84
N ASP A 57 -10.50 -19.21 3.86
CA ASP A 57 -9.35 -19.65 3.08
C ASP A 57 -8.05 -19.19 3.76
N SER A 58 -6.98 -19.99 3.64
CA SER A 58 -5.65 -19.51 3.94
C SER A 58 -5.25 -18.38 2.97
N GLN A 59 -4.27 -17.55 3.35
CA GLN A 59 -3.77 -16.52 2.44
C GLN A 59 -3.22 -17.09 1.13
N GLU A 60 -2.57 -18.25 1.17
CA GLU A 60 -2.06 -18.93 -0.02
C GLU A 60 -3.18 -19.27 -1.02
N VAL A 61 -4.30 -19.83 -0.50
CA VAL A 61 -5.47 -20.15 -1.33
C VAL A 61 -6.08 -18.88 -1.90
N ALA A 62 -6.27 -17.85 -1.06
CA ALA A 62 -6.83 -16.57 -1.51
C ALA A 62 -5.97 -15.90 -2.59
N TYR A 63 -4.64 -15.84 -2.42
CA TYR A 63 -3.72 -15.26 -3.41
C TYR A 63 -3.69 -16.03 -4.72
N THR A 64 -3.78 -17.38 -4.66
CA THR A 64 -3.90 -18.20 -5.86
C THR A 64 -5.17 -17.87 -6.65
N ALA A 65 -6.29 -17.69 -5.94
CA ALA A 65 -7.55 -17.28 -6.54
C ALA A 65 -7.49 -15.85 -7.11
N PHE A 66 -6.83 -14.91 -6.42
CA PHE A 66 -6.63 -13.55 -6.93
C PHE A 66 -5.91 -13.55 -8.29
N PHE A 67 -4.84 -14.33 -8.44
CA PHE A 67 -4.12 -14.42 -9.72
C PHE A 67 -4.99 -15.02 -10.82
N ALA A 68 -5.76 -16.06 -10.52
CA ALA A 68 -6.64 -16.69 -11.50
C ALA A 68 -7.72 -15.71 -11.98
N GLU A 69 -8.40 -15.03 -11.06
CA GLU A 69 -9.45 -14.05 -11.40
C GLU A 69 -8.91 -12.84 -12.17
N LEU A 70 -7.72 -12.37 -11.82
CA LEU A 70 -7.07 -11.28 -12.57
C LEU A 70 -6.66 -11.74 -13.97
N GLU A 71 -6.13 -12.96 -14.12
CA GLU A 71 -5.81 -13.52 -15.44
C GLU A 71 -7.05 -13.57 -16.32
N ASP A 72 -8.14 -14.17 -15.82
CA ASP A 72 -9.41 -14.30 -16.54
C ASP A 72 -9.94 -12.92 -16.96
N ALA A 73 -9.89 -11.95 -16.06
CA ALA A 73 -10.33 -10.59 -16.35
C ALA A 73 -9.42 -9.87 -17.38
N ILE A 74 -8.10 -9.97 -17.24
CA ILE A 74 -7.15 -9.33 -18.17
C ILE A 74 -7.31 -9.89 -19.59
N VAL A 75 -7.48 -11.20 -19.73
CA VAL A 75 -7.64 -11.84 -21.03
C VAL A 75 -9.03 -11.61 -21.59
N GLY A 76 -10.08 -11.87 -20.80
CA GLY A 76 -11.46 -11.82 -21.27
C GLY A 76 -11.95 -10.42 -21.64
N LEU A 77 -11.56 -9.40 -20.88
CA LEU A 77 -11.93 -8.01 -21.16
C LEU A 77 -11.36 -7.46 -22.48
N LYS A 78 -10.36 -8.11 -23.07
CA LYS A 78 -9.81 -7.70 -24.37
C LYS A 78 -10.86 -7.59 -25.46
N SER A 79 -11.80 -8.54 -25.50
CA SER A 79 -12.87 -8.56 -26.48
C SER A 79 -13.90 -7.44 -26.30
N PHE A 80 -13.87 -6.74 -25.16
CA PHE A 80 -14.79 -5.66 -24.81
C PHE A 80 -14.13 -4.28 -24.84
N GLU A 81 -12.87 -4.16 -25.26
CA GLU A 81 -12.21 -2.86 -25.40
C GLU A 81 -13.02 -1.96 -26.35
N GLY A 82 -13.21 -0.69 -25.94
CA GLY A 82 -14.08 0.25 -26.64
C GLY A 82 -15.57 0.19 -26.27
N ALA A 83 -16.01 -0.77 -25.44
CA ALA A 83 -17.37 -0.79 -24.92
C ALA A 83 -17.58 0.32 -23.88
N THR A 84 -18.70 1.04 -24.00
CA THR A 84 -18.97 2.25 -23.19
C THR A 84 -20.04 2.06 -22.11
N GLN A 85 -20.68 0.89 -22.03
CA GLN A 85 -21.80 0.65 -21.13
C GLN A 85 -21.42 0.73 -19.64
N PHE A 86 -20.16 0.57 -19.29
CA PHE A 86 -19.67 0.69 -17.91
C PHE A 86 -19.40 2.14 -17.50
N ALA A 87 -19.06 3.03 -18.45
CA ALA A 87 -18.65 4.40 -18.16
C ALA A 87 -19.61 5.20 -17.25
N PRO A 88 -20.95 5.11 -17.38
CA PRO A 88 -21.88 5.83 -16.50
C PRO A 88 -21.85 5.38 -15.02
N PHE A 89 -21.28 4.21 -14.74
CA PHE A 89 -21.23 3.59 -13.41
C PHE A 89 -19.83 3.61 -12.79
N ASP A 90 -18.81 3.94 -13.58
CA ASP A 90 -17.44 3.96 -13.15
C ASP A 90 -17.11 5.21 -12.33
N MET A 91 -16.92 5.03 -11.04
CA MET A 91 -16.49 6.09 -10.12
C MET A 91 -14.95 6.23 -10.07
N SER A 92 -14.22 5.47 -10.88
CA SER A 92 -12.76 5.55 -10.92
C SER A 92 -12.27 6.63 -11.90
N ALA A 93 -11.01 7.02 -11.74
CA ALA A 93 -10.33 7.90 -12.69
C ALA A 93 -10.14 7.26 -14.08
N LEU A 94 -10.44 5.97 -14.25
CA LEU A 94 -10.34 5.25 -15.52
C LEU A 94 -11.54 5.51 -16.45
N GLY A 95 -12.62 6.08 -15.94
CA GLY A 95 -13.76 6.58 -16.72
C GLY A 95 -14.50 5.53 -17.56
N GLY A 96 -14.50 4.28 -17.12
CA GLY A 96 -15.12 3.15 -17.79
C GLY A 96 -14.37 2.61 -19.00
N ASP A 97 -13.15 3.07 -19.24
CA ASP A 97 -12.28 2.55 -20.30
C ASP A 97 -11.80 1.14 -19.95
N ILE A 98 -12.31 0.14 -20.68
CA ILE A 98 -11.97 -1.27 -20.46
C ILE A 98 -10.48 -1.54 -20.65
N ALA A 99 -9.80 -0.88 -21.58
CA ALA A 99 -8.37 -1.05 -21.76
C ALA A 99 -7.58 -0.54 -20.56
N MET A 100 -8.02 0.57 -19.95
CA MET A 100 -7.42 1.09 -18.72
C MET A 100 -7.70 0.16 -17.51
N TRP A 101 -8.89 -0.43 -17.42
CA TRP A 101 -9.20 -1.44 -16.39
C TRP A 101 -8.34 -2.70 -16.52
N ARG A 102 -8.04 -3.13 -17.76
CA ARG A 102 -7.09 -4.23 -18.02
C ARG A 102 -5.68 -3.88 -17.53
N LYS A 103 -5.21 -2.65 -17.81
CA LYS A 103 -3.91 -2.17 -17.30
C LYS A 103 -3.88 -2.13 -15.78
N TYR A 104 -4.95 -1.67 -15.15
CA TYR A 104 -5.06 -1.67 -13.68
C TYR A 104 -5.00 -3.09 -13.12
N ALA A 105 -5.80 -4.02 -13.65
CA ALA A 105 -5.79 -5.42 -13.24
C ALA A 105 -4.40 -6.05 -13.36
N ASN A 106 -3.70 -5.77 -14.45
CA ASN A 106 -2.35 -6.27 -14.70
C ASN A 106 -1.30 -5.63 -13.77
N SER A 107 -1.47 -4.34 -13.42
CA SER A 107 -0.64 -3.66 -12.43
C SER A 107 -0.89 -4.19 -11.02
N LEU A 108 -2.14 -4.51 -10.68
CA LEU A 108 -2.51 -5.18 -9.44
C LEU A 108 -1.89 -6.58 -9.36
N ARG A 109 -1.89 -7.36 -10.46
CA ARG A 109 -1.15 -8.63 -10.54
C ARG A 109 0.32 -8.45 -10.15
N LEU A 110 0.98 -7.43 -10.67
CA LEU A 110 2.39 -7.15 -10.35
C LEU A 110 2.57 -6.81 -8.86
N ARG A 111 1.68 -6.02 -8.25
CA ARG A 111 1.68 -5.76 -6.80
C ARG A 111 1.58 -7.06 -6.00
N LEU A 112 0.61 -7.91 -6.34
CA LEU A 112 0.38 -9.17 -5.63
C LEU A 112 1.55 -10.17 -5.84
N ALA A 113 2.13 -10.22 -7.03
CA ALA A 113 3.33 -11.01 -7.31
C ALA A 113 4.50 -10.55 -6.42
N MET A 114 4.74 -9.25 -6.31
CA MET A 114 5.79 -8.73 -5.46
C MET A 114 5.51 -8.97 -3.97
N ARG A 115 4.25 -8.99 -3.55
CA ARG A 115 3.86 -9.29 -2.16
C ARG A 115 4.32 -10.68 -1.72
N ILE A 116 4.23 -11.69 -2.56
CA ILE A 116 4.55 -13.07 -2.23
C ILE A 116 5.99 -13.49 -2.57
N VAL A 117 6.85 -12.55 -2.97
CA VAL A 117 8.18 -12.86 -3.49
C VAL A 117 9.08 -13.63 -2.53
N LYS A 118 8.88 -13.49 -1.22
CA LYS A 118 9.66 -14.20 -0.20
C LYS A 118 9.07 -15.56 0.15
N VAL A 119 7.76 -15.71 0.16
CA VAL A 119 7.09 -16.96 0.55
C VAL A 119 6.94 -17.92 -0.62
N ASN A 120 6.73 -17.42 -1.84
CA ASN A 120 6.64 -18.23 -3.06
C ASN A 120 7.33 -17.52 -4.24
N PRO A 121 8.67 -17.50 -4.26
CA PRO A 121 9.44 -16.76 -5.27
C PRO A 121 9.20 -17.27 -6.70
N SER A 122 8.88 -18.55 -6.86
CA SER A 122 8.61 -19.13 -8.19
C SER A 122 7.30 -18.61 -8.77
N LEU A 123 6.21 -18.64 -8.00
CA LEU A 123 4.92 -18.10 -8.43
C LEU A 123 4.99 -16.59 -8.61
N ALA A 124 5.66 -15.88 -7.69
CA ALA A 124 5.91 -14.45 -7.78
C ALA A 124 6.56 -14.07 -9.11
N LYS A 125 7.62 -14.77 -9.50
CA LYS A 125 8.32 -14.53 -10.76
C LYS A 125 7.42 -14.80 -11.96
N ILE A 126 6.69 -15.93 -11.97
CA ILE A 126 5.77 -16.30 -13.06
C ILE A 126 4.71 -15.21 -13.26
N GLU A 127 4.01 -14.81 -12.20
CA GLU A 127 2.93 -13.83 -12.30
C GLU A 127 3.46 -12.41 -12.59
N GLY A 128 4.63 -12.06 -12.05
CA GLY A 128 5.29 -10.80 -12.37
C GLY A 128 5.75 -10.71 -13.82
N GLU A 129 6.37 -11.76 -14.37
CA GLU A 129 6.80 -11.79 -15.77
C GLU A 129 5.60 -11.82 -16.74
N LYS A 130 4.49 -12.47 -16.37
CA LYS A 130 3.22 -12.35 -17.11
C LYS A 130 2.75 -10.89 -17.18
N SER A 131 2.91 -10.11 -16.09
CA SER A 131 2.50 -8.71 -16.09
C SER A 131 3.30 -7.86 -17.09
N PHE A 132 4.56 -8.19 -17.32
CA PHE A 132 5.40 -7.50 -18.31
C PHE A 132 5.17 -7.96 -19.76
N SER A 133 4.77 -9.21 -19.95
CA SER A 133 4.52 -9.78 -21.29
C SER A 133 3.06 -9.65 -21.75
N SER A 134 2.14 -9.24 -20.87
CA SER A 134 0.72 -9.04 -21.19
C SER A 134 0.52 -7.92 -22.21
N ASP A 135 -0.34 -8.17 -23.19
CA ASP A 135 -0.76 -7.15 -24.16
C ASP A 135 -1.61 -6.02 -23.54
N ALA A 136 -2.12 -6.22 -22.35
CA ALA A 136 -2.80 -5.17 -21.59
C ALA A 136 -1.85 -4.02 -21.22
N GLY A 137 -0.56 -4.32 -21.00
CA GLY A 137 0.39 -3.35 -20.44
C GLY A 137 0.12 -3.05 -18.97
N LEU A 138 0.82 -2.06 -18.44
CA LEU A 138 0.70 -1.57 -17.06
C LEU A 138 0.17 -0.12 -17.04
N LEU A 139 -0.27 0.35 -15.88
CA LEU A 139 -0.62 1.77 -15.69
C LEU A 139 0.64 2.63 -15.83
N GLU A 140 0.62 3.56 -16.78
CA GLU A 140 1.72 4.48 -17.08
C GLU A 140 1.27 5.93 -17.34
N ALA A 141 -0.03 6.17 -17.45
CA ALA A 141 -0.58 7.47 -17.84
C ALA A 141 -1.66 8.02 -16.89
N THR A 142 -2.33 7.16 -16.13
CA THR A 142 -3.44 7.56 -15.26
C THR A 142 -3.34 6.79 -13.94
N ASP A 143 -3.34 7.52 -12.83
CA ASP A 143 -3.44 6.93 -11.50
C ASP A 143 -4.84 6.39 -11.26
N MET A 144 -4.92 5.30 -10.49
CA MET A 144 -6.20 4.71 -10.10
C MET A 144 -6.69 5.34 -8.81
N TYR A 145 -7.61 6.29 -8.94
CA TYR A 145 -8.38 6.89 -7.86
C TYR A 145 -9.84 6.48 -7.95
N ILE A 146 -10.51 6.38 -6.80
CA ILE A 146 -11.96 6.25 -6.71
C ILE A 146 -12.55 7.58 -6.23
N ASN A 147 -13.48 8.14 -6.95
CA ASN A 147 -14.29 9.25 -6.49
C ASN A 147 -15.44 8.72 -5.63
N THR A 148 -15.41 9.07 -4.35
CA THR A 148 -16.41 8.58 -3.39
C THR A 148 -17.63 9.47 -3.28
N GLY A 149 -17.59 10.70 -3.83
CA GLY A 149 -18.60 11.74 -3.63
C GLY A 149 -18.63 12.30 -2.19
N PHE A 150 -17.65 11.96 -1.37
CA PHE A 150 -17.51 12.41 0.01
C PHE A 150 -16.08 12.86 0.28
N ALA A 151 -15.93 13.82 1.20
CA ALA A 151 -14.60 14.25 1.64
C ALA A 151 -13.74 13.06 2.07
N HIS A 152 -12.45 13.14 1.79
CA HIS A 152 -11.51 12.08 2.16
C HIS A 152 -11.62 11.77 3.67
N PRO A 153 -11.71 10.49 4.09
CA PRO A 153 -11.94 10.12 5.50
C PRO A 153 -10.96 10.74 6.49
N ILE A 154 -9.69 10.89 6.07
CA ILE A 154 -8.63 11.50 6.91
C ILE A 154 -8.91 12.99 7.19
N THR A 155 -9.64 13.69 6.35
CA THR A 155 -9.96 15.12 6.55
C THR A 155 -10.66 15.39 7.88
N VAL A 156 -11.60 14.55 8.26
CA VAL A 156 -12.31 14.66 9.54
C VAL A 156 -11.38 14.35 10.71
N ILE A 157 -10.61 13.25 10.60
CA ILE A 157 -9.72 12.79 11.67
C ILE A 157 -8.56 13.76 11.90
N SER A 158 -7.96 14.27 10.82
CA SER A 158 -6.83 15.21 10.90
C SER A 158 -7.27 16.63 11.27
N GLY A 159 -8.30 17.14 10.59
CA GLY A 159 -8.77 18.51 10.74
C GLY A 159 -9.71 18.69 11.92
N SER A 160 -10.95 18.16 11.80
CA SER A 160 -12.01 18.41 12.78
C SER A 160 -11.72 17.80 14.15
N TRP A 161 -11.22 16.57 14.19
CA TRP A 161 -10.90 15.90 15.44
C TRP A 161 -9.48 16.21 15.92
N GLY A 162 -8.54 16.46 15.01
CA GLY A 162 -7.14 16.70 15.36
C GLY A 162 -6.45 15.47 15.98
N ASP A 163 -6.86 14.25 15.61
CA ASP A 163 -6.39 13.00 16.24
C ASP A 163 -5.13 12.44 15.60
N ILE A 164 -4.76 12.91 14.42
CA ILE A 164 -3.55 12.48 13.70
C ILE A 164 -2.67 13.66 13.34
N ARG A 165 -1.37 13.42 13.34
CA ARG A 165 -0.30 14.34 12.97
C ARG A 165 0.74 13.61 12.15
N MET A 166 1.67 14.36 11.55
CA MET A 166 2.86 13.82 10.91
C MET A 166 3.58 12.83 11.82
N GLY A 167 4.05 11.71 11.30
CA GLY A 167 4.90 10.78 12.05
C GLY A 167 6.36 11.22 12.06
N ALA A 168 7.10 10.85 13.10
CA ALA A 168 8.52 11.19 13.24
C ALA A 168 9.37 10.66 12.08
N GLU A 169 9.07 9.47 11.57
CA GLU A 169 9.76 8.89 10.43
C GLU A 169 9.56 9.73 9.16
N MET A 170 8.35 10.22 8.94
CA MET A 170 8.04 11.08 7.81
C MET A 170 8.78 12.42 7.91
N GLU A 171 8.81 13.03 9.11
CA GLU A 171 9.65 14.23 9.38
C GLU A 171 11.11 13.95 9.04
N SER A 172 11.68 12.90 9.61
CA SER A 172 13.10 12.57 9.46
C SER A 172 13.50 12.35 8.00
N ILE A 173 12.69 11.64 7.25
CA ILE A 173 12.96 11.33 5.84
C ILE A 173 12.75 12.56 4.97
N LEU A 174 11.61 13.22 5.03
CA LEU A 174 11.29 14.34 4.15
C LEU A 174 12.16 15.57 4.43
N GLU A 175 12.42 15.88 5.71
CA GLU A 175 13.33 16.96 6.10
C GLU A 175 14.80 16.64 5.79
N GLY A 176 15.19 15.36 5.95
CA GLY A 176 16.54 14.91 5.63
C GLY A 176 16.85 14.97 4.16
N PHE A 177 15.89 14.58 3.32
CA PHE A 177 15.99 14.62 1.87
C PHE A 177 15.75 16.02 1.27
N ASP A 178 15.24 16.96 2.06
CA ASP A 178 14.76 18.26 1.57
C ASP A 178 13.70 18.03 0.45
N ASP A 179 12.74 17.17 0.73
CA ASP A 179 11.76 16.67 -0.23
C ASP A 179 10.60 17.65 -0.37
N GLY A 180 10.41 18.18 -1.57
CA GLY A 180 9.37 19.18 -1.84
C GLY A 180 7.94 18.65 -1.70
N ARG A 181 7.72 17.32 -1.72
CA ARG A 181 6.39 16.71 -1.50
C ARG A 181 5.88 16.96 -0.07
N LYS A 182 6.77 17.26 0.86
CA LYS A 182 6.44 17.62 2.24
C LYS A 182 5.37 18.69 2.32
N GLU A 183 5.47 19.73 1.48
CA GLU A 183 4.56 20.89 1.48
C GLU A 183 3.14 20.54 0.99
N VAL A 184 2.98 19.44 0.26
CA VAL A 184 1.68 18.92 -0.16
C VAL A 184 1.13 17.92 0.86
N TYR A 185 2.01 17.13 1.45
CA TYR A 185 1.62 16.08 2.40
C TYR A 185 1.20 16.60 3.75
N PHE A 186 1.84 17.68 4.21
CA PHE A 186 1.63 18.22 5.55
C PHE A 186 1.51 19.75 5.54
N ASN A 187 0.76 20.26 6.49
CA ASN A 187 0.81 21.67 6.83
C ASN A 187 1.99 21.94 7.77
N PRO A 188 2.64 23.10 7.70
CA PRO A 188 3.60 23.51 8.73
C PRO A 188 2.92 23.54 10.10
N SER A 189 3.71 23.35 11.15
CA SER A 189 3.22 23.43 12.53
C SER A 189 2.61 24.80 12.81
N ASP A 190 1.47 24.81 13.48
CA ASP A 190 0.76 26.02 13.89
C ASP A 190 1.10 26.47 15.32
N ASP A 191 1.91 25.70 16.08
CA ASP A 191 2.50 26.12 17.33
C ASP A 191 3.53 27.24 17.09
N PRO A 192 3.32 28.44 17.64
CA PRO A 192 4.27 29.56 17.46
C PRO A 192 5.70 29.23 17.88
N ALA A 193 5.90 28.35 18.86
CA ALA A 193 7.22 27.93 19.32
C ALA A 193 8.00 27.11 18.26
N LEU A 194 7.31 26.53 17.30
CA LEU A 194 7.87 25.71 16.22
C LEU A 194 8.17 26.52 14.95
N ASN A 195 7.79 27.81 14.92
CA ASN A 195 8.08 28.75 13.82
C ASN A 195 7.73 28.22 12.41
N GLY A 196 6.63 27.50 12.29
CA GLY A 196 6.20 26.93 11.01
C GLY A 196 7.07 25.78 10.50
N ALA A 197 7.89 25.16 11.34
CA ALA A 197 8.63 23.95 10.98
C ALA A 197 7.68 22.77 10.77
N TYR A 198 8.10 21.81 9.95
CA TYR A 198 7.37 20.54 9.82
C TYR A 198 7.81 19.59 10.93
N LYS A 199 6.89 19.29 11.85
CA LYS A 199 7.17 18.52 13.06
C LYS A 199 6.24 17.34 13.21
N GLY A 200 6.84 16.17 13.36
CA GLY A 200 6.16 14.89 13.57
C GLY A 200 6.10 14.50 15.05
N ILE A 201 5.44 13.35 15.29
CA ILE A 201 5.31 12.74 16.60
C ILE A 201 5.87 11.32 16.53
N ARG A 202 6.75 10.96 17.45
CA ARG A 202 7.29 9.60 17.54
C ARG A 202 6.24 8.65 18.11
N MET A 203 6.14 7.46 17.51
CA MET A 203 5.19 6.44 17.96
C MET A 203 5.51 5.92 19.36
N GLY A 204 4.46 5.79 20.19
CA GLY A 204 4.55 5.23 21.52
C GLY A 204 5.13 6.19 22.58
N ILE A 205 5.26 7.48 22.30
CA ILE A 205 5.57 8.46 23.36
C ILE A 205 4.38 8.60 24.30
N GLU A 206 4.67 8.92 25.57
CA GLU A 206 3.62 9.25 26.54
C GLU A 206 3.19 10.71 26.34
N ILE A 207 1.90 10.88 26.03
CA ILE A 207 1.26 12.19 25.83
C ILE A 207 0.27 12.39 26.99
N GLU A 208 0.50 13.40 27.82
CA GLU A 208 -0.33 13.66 29.01
C GLU A 208 -1.70 14.22 28.64
N ALA A 209 -1.79 15.01 27.58
CA ALA A 209 -3.02 15.60 27.08
C ALA A 209 -2.95 15.81 25.56
N LYS A 210 -4.08 15.66 24.87
CA LYS A 210 -4.20 15.87 23.43
C LYS A 210 -3.64 17.21 22.95
N GLY A 211 -3.83 18.28 23.73
CA GLY A 211 -3.34 19.62 23.39
C GLY A 211 -1.81 19.75 23.32
N GLN A 212 -1.07 18.83 23.95
CA GLN A 212 0.39 18.93 24.05
C GLN A 212 1.10 18.91 22.68
N TYR A 213 0.62 18.07 21.74
CA TYR A 213 1.19 17.94 20.39
C TYR A 213 0.22 18.41 19.29
N LEU A 214 -0.88 19.08 19.67
CA LEU A 214 -1.92 19.45 18.71
C LEU A 214 -1.40 20.44 17.65
N GLY A 215 -0.45 21.31 17.99
CA GLY A 215 0.18 22.27 17.10
C GLY A 215 1.25 21.69 16.17
N HIS A 216 1.53 20.38 16.21
CA HIS A 216 2.42 19.71 15.27
C HIS A 216 1.74 19.57 13.89
N SER A 217 2.54 19.27 12.86
CA SER A 217 2.12 19.24 11.46
C SER A 217 0.92 18.34 11.22
N SER A 218 -0.20 18.93 10.81
CA SER A 218 -1.39 18.20 10.34
C SER A 218 -1.24 17.74 8.91
N ILE A 219 -2.16 16.89 8.43
CA ILE A 219 -2.17 16.46 7.03
C ILE A 219 -2.53 17.65 6.15
N GLY A 220 -1.80 17.80 5.04
CA GLY A 220 -1.93 18.88 4.07
C GLY A 220 -2.93 18.61 2.96
N SER A 221 -2.77 19.32 1.84
CA SER A 221 -3.70 19.30 0.71
C SER A 221 -3.78 17.98 -0.05
N VAL A 222 -2.90 17.03 0.22
CA VAL A 222 -2.92 15.69 -0.39
C VAL A 222 -4.23 14.93 -0.17
N ILE A 223 -5.01 15.31 0.85
CA ILE A 223 -6.32 14.72 1.15
C ILE A 223 -7.48 15.65 0.80
N ASP A 224 -7.22 16.74 0.11
CA ASP A 224 -8.28 17.64 -0.36
C ASP A 224 -9.07 16.95 -1.47
N GLY A 225 -10.40 17.07 -1.38
CA GLY A 225 -11.29 16.48 -2.39
C GLY A 225 -11.99 15.20 -1.94
N GLU A 226 -12.53 14.48 -2.92
CA GLU A 226 -13.45 13.34 -2.73
C GLU A 226 -12.86 12.02 -3.25
N THR A 227 -11.58 11.99 -3.52
CA THR A 227 -10.91 10.83 -4.14
C THR A 227 -10.08 10.04 -3.14
N ILE A 228 -10.12 8.71 -3.30
CA ILE A 228 -9.27 7.77 -2.55
C ILE A 228 -8.31 7.11 -3.54
N GLN A 229 -7.02 7.13 -3.21
CA GLN A 229 -5.97 6.48 -3.97
C GLN A 229 -6.04 4.96 -3.83
N TRP A 230 -6.04 4.23 -4.96
CA TRP A 230 -5.98 2.78 -4.99
C TRP A 230 -4.64 2.26 -5.54
N MET A 231 -4.12 2.88 -6.59
CA MET A 231 -2.81 2.57 -7.15
C MET A 231 -2.31 3.74 -7.98
N THR A 232 -1.05 4.13 -7.80
CA THR A 232 -0.43 5.21 -8.56
C THR A 232 0.53 4.68 -9.62
N ILE A 233 0.75 5.48 -10.66
CA ILE A 233 1.79 5.23 -11.66
C ILE A 233 3.17 5.14 -10.99
N SER A 234 3.40 5.98 -9.99
CA SER A 234 4.63 5.97 -9.21
C SER A 234 4.87 4.60 -8.57
N GLU A 235 3.84 4.02 -7.94
CA GLU A 235 3.94 2.67 -7.37
C GLU A 235 4.29 1.63 -8.42
N VAL A 236 3.63 1.67 -9.58
CA VAL A 236 3.89 0.72 -10.67
C VAL A 236 5.35 0.79 -11.13
N TRP A 237 5.92 1.98 -11.23
CA TRP A 237 7.35 2.14 -11.57
C TRP A 237 8.28 1.59 -10.48
N PHE A 238 7.94 1.76 -9.19
CA PHE A 238 8.74 1.15 -8.11
C PHE A 238 8.61 -0.38 -8.08
N LEU A 239 7.43 -0.94 -8.37
CA LEU A 239 7.27 -2.39 -8.55
C LEU A 239 8.14 -2.92 -9.70
N ARG A 240 8.20 -2.20 -10.82
CA ARG A 240 9.10 -2.51 -11.94
C ARG A 240 10.58 -2.38 -11.55
N ALA A 241 10.94 -1.40 -10.74
CA ALA A 241 12.31 -1.23 -10.25
C ALA A 241 12.75 -2.42 -9.41
N GLU A 242 11.92 -2.87 -8.47
CA GLU A 242 12.21 -4.06 -7.67
C GLU A 242 12.24 -5.33 -8.52
N ALA A 243 11.29 -5.50 -9.46
CA ALA A 243 11.28 -6.64 -10.38
C ALA A 243 12.55 -6.70 -11.23
N ALA A 244 13.05 -5.55 -11.72
CA ALA A 244 14.32 -5.47 -12.44
C ALA A 244 15.52 -5.85 -11.56
N LEU A 245 15.53 -5.39 -10.30
CA LEU A 245 16.55 -5.77 -9.32
C LEU A 245 16.56 -7.27 -9.03
N ARG A 246 15.40 -7.94 -9.13
CA ARG A 246 15.23 -9.39 -9.01
C ARG A 246 15.45 -10.15 -10.32
N ASN A 247 15.87 -9.48 -11.38
CA ASN A 247 16.10 -10.05 -12.72
C ASN A 247 14.85 -10.73 -13.30
N TRP A 248 13.66 -10.14 -13.13
CA TRP A 248 12.45 -10.60 -13.80
C TRP A 248 12.44 -10.14 -15.25
N THR A 249 12.14 -11.06 -16.16
CA THR A 249 12.12 -10.80 -17.61
C THR A 249 11.07 -9.73 -17.95
N GLY A 250 11.47 -8.74 -18.74
CA GLY A 250 10.58 -7.66 -19.18
C GLY A 250 10.48 -6.47 -18.20
N ALA A 251 11.06 -6.56 -17.01
CA ALA A 251 11.02 -5.48 -16.02
C ALA A 251 11.84 -4.23 -16.42
N GLY A 252 12.85 -4.38 -17.29
CA GLY A 252 13.72 -3.29 -17.74
C GLY A 252 14.90 -3.04 -16.79
N ASP A 253 15.29 -1.76 -16.65
CA ASP A 253 16.42 -1.35 -15.81
C ASP A 253 15.95 -0.76 -14.49
N ALA A 254 16.54 -1.21 -13.38
CA ALA A 254 16.10 -0.86 -12.02
C ALA A 254 16.25 0.65 -11.72
N LYS A 255 17.38 1.26 -12.11
CA LYS A 255 17.62 2.70 -11.91
C LYS A 255 16.62 3.54 -12.71
N THR A 256 16.44 3.21 -13.98
CA THR A 256 15.52 3.91 -14.87
C THR A 256 14.07 3.87 -14.31
N ASN A 257 13.64 2.71 -13.82
CA ASN A 257 12.31 2.55 -13.24
C ASN A 257 12.17 3.31 -11.92
N TYR A 258 13.19 3.26 -11.06
CA TYR A 258 13.25 4.03 -9.82
C TYR A 258 13.10 5.54 -10.08
N GLU A 259 13.89 6.09 -11.02
CA GLU A 259 13.84 7.50 -11.37
C GLU A 259 12.47 7.90 -11.94
N LYS A 260 11.87 7.04 -12.78
CA LYS A 260 10.50 7.25 -13.26
C LYS A 260 9.47 7.24 -12.13
N GLY A 261 9.61 6.36 -11.15
CA GLY A 261 8.76 6.31 -9.98
C GLY A 261 8.79 7.62 -9.17
N VAL A 262 9.99 8.13 -8.90
CA VAL A 262 10.14 9.42 -8.20
C VAL A 262 9.55 10.56 -9.02
N LYS A 263 9.85 10.66 -10.32
CA LYS A 263 9.31 11.71 -11.20
C LYS A 263 7.77 11.66 -11.29
N ALA A 264 7.21 10.46 -11.37
CA ALA A 264 5.76 10.28 -11.38
C ALA A 264 5.12 10.78 -10.08
N SER A 265 5.73 10.48 -8.92
CA SER A 265 5.25 10.98 -7.63
C SER A 265 5.34 12.51 -7.51
N PHE A 266 6.44 13.12 -7.96
CA PHE A 266 6.55 14.58 -7.97
C PHE A 266 5.49 15.21 -8.90
N SER A 267 5.29 14.64 -10.08
CA SER A 267 4.27 15.09 -11.05
C SER A 267 2.85 14.95 -10.50
N GLN A 268 2.53 13.83 -9.83
CA GLN A 268 1.24 13.57 -9.19
C GLN A 268 0.83 14.71 -8.24
N HIS A 269 1.80 15.25 -7.53
CA HIS A 269 1.59 16.29 -6.52
C HIS A 269 1.91 17.72 -7.01
N GLY A 270 2.21 17.90 -8.31
CA GLY A 270 2.56 19.21 -8.87
C GLY A 270 3.87 19.80 -8.34
N VAL A 271 4.75 18.95 -7.79
CA VAL A 271 6.05 19.37 -7.24
C VAL A 271 7.12 19.34 -8.32
N GLY A 272 7.86 20.42 -8.46
CA GLY A 272 8.98 20.54 -9.40
C GLY A 272 10.29 19.99 -8.82
N GLY A 273 11.34 19.95 -9.67
CA GLY A 273 12.72 19.70 -9.22
C GLY A 273 13.11 18.22 -9.09
N ALA A 274 12.30 17.27 -9.55
CA ALA A 274 12.57 15.83 -9.46
C ALA A 274 13.94 15.43 -10.07
N ASP A 275 14.37 16.04 -11.18
CA ASP A 275 15.65 15.74 -11.81
C ASP A 275 16.84 16.13 -10.92
N VAL A 276 16.78 17.28 -10.28
CA VAL A 276 17.81 17.74 -9.33
C VAL A 276 17.81 16.87 -8.08
N TYR A 277 16.63 16.59 -7.54
CA TYR A 277 16.44 15.71 -6.38
C TYR A 277 17.10 14.33 -6.59
N LEU A 278 16.90 13.72 -7.76
CA LEU A 278 17.45 12.40 -8.12
C LEU A 278 18.97 12.35 -8.25
N THR A 279 19.64 13.50 -8.37
CA THR A 279 21.11 13.55 -8.42
C THR A 279 21.78 13.68 -7.06
N ASP A 280 21.01 13.92 -6.00
CA ASP A 280 21.56 14.13 -4.66
C ASP A 280 22.01 12.80 -4.01
N ASN A 281 23.32 12.66 -3.87
CA ASN A 281 23.97 11.52 -3.23
C ASN A 281 24.52 11.83 -1.84
N THR A 282 24.14 12.97 -1.25
CA THR A 282 24.66 13.47 0.03
C THR A 282 23.62 13.45 1.14
N LYS A 283 22.39 13.83 0.82
CA LYS A 283 21.30 13.89 1.80
C LYS A 283 20.88 12.50 2.27
N THR A 284 20.63 12.42 3.57
CA THR A 284 20.12 11.23 4.27
C THR A 284 19.00 11.65 5.21
N PRO A 285 18.14 10.74 5.68
CA PRO A 285 17.18 11.06 6.75
C PRO A 285 17.86 11.71 7.95
N LYS A 286 17.20 12.66 8.60
CA LYS A 286 17.69 13.34 9.81
C LYS A 286 17.29 12.57 11.06
N ASP A 287 18.07 12.77 12.12
CA ASP A 287 17.68 12.36 13.46
C ASP A 287 16.38 13.07 13.89
N PHE A 288 15.52 12.35 14.58
CA PHE A 288 14.32 12.94 15.15
C PHE A 288 14.64 13.68 16.44
N VAL A 289 14.18 14.91 16.51
CA VAL A 289 14.31 15.78 17.69
C VAL A 289 12.92 16.26 18.09
N ASP A 290 12.43 15.73 19.22
CA ASP A 290 11.17 16.17 19.82
C ASP A 290 11.35 17.56 20.46
N ALA A 291 10.61 18.53 19.97
CA ALA A 291 10.70 19.90 20.42
C ALA A 291 10.19 20.12 21.86
N LEU A 292 9.36 19.21 22.37
CA LEU A 292 8.72 19.32 23.69
C LEU A 292 9.39 18.46 24.75
N ASN A 293 9.93 17.29 24.37
CA ASN A 293 10.54 16.36 25.30
C ASN A 293 11.78 15.68 24.71
N PRO A 294 13.00 16.16 25.04
CA PRO A 294 14.25 15.58 24.54
C PRO A 294 14.44 14.08 24.85
N ALA A 295 13.71 13.51 25.82
CA ALA A 295 13.76 12.07 26.11
C ALA A 295 13.18 11.20 24.96
N ASN A 296 12.46 11.83 24.04
CA ASN A 296 11.90 11.17 22.85
C ASN A 296 12.84 11.24 21.63
N ASN A 297 13.94 11.99 21.71
CA ASN A 297 14.91 12.09 20.63
C ASN A 297 15.49 10.71 20.27
N ILE A 298 15.78 10.51 18.99
CA ILE A 298 16.36 9.26 18.48
C ILE A 298 17.10 9.51 17.16
N ALA A 299 18.28 8.89 17.03
CA ALA A 299 18.99 8.86 15.76
C ALA A 299 18.23 8.02 14.72
N TYR A 300 18.24 8.47 13.46
CA TYR A 300 17.65 7.67 12.38
C TYR A 300 18.47 6.40 12.16
N PRO A 301 17.83 5.20 12.04
CA PRO A 301 18.54 3.91 12.03
C PRO A 301 19.13 3.55 10.66
N GLY A 302 19.45 4.51 9.80
CA GLY A 302 19.99 4.26 8.47
C GLY A 302 20.61 5.50 7.82
N ASP A 303 21.17 5.29 6.63
CA ASP A 303 21.86 6.33 5.85
C ASP A 303 21.46 6.29 4.37
N VAL A 304 20.26 5.78 4.08
CA VAL A 304 19.72 5.70 2.72
C VAL A 304 19.77 7.05 2.01
N LYS A 305 20.17 7.04 0.73
CA LYS A 305 20.33 8.24 -0.09
C LYS A 305 19.32 8.27 -1.24
N ILE A 306 19.13 9.46 -1.79
CA ILE A 306 18.17 9.70 -2.89
C ILE A 306 18.71 9.14 -4.21
N ALA A 307 19.93 9.54 -4.61
CA ALA A 307 20.51 9.10 -5.87
C ALA A 307 20.70 7.58 -5.88
N TYR A 308 20.14 6.91 -6.90
CA TYR A 308 20.20 5.45 -7.02
C TYR A 308 21.64 4.94 -7.12
N ASN A 309 22.03 4.07 -6.19
CA ASN A 309 23.38 3.54 -6.12
C ASN A 309 23.48 2.21 -6.90
N THR A 310 23.88 2.29 -8.18
CA THR A 310 24.06 1.10 -9.03
C THR A 310 25.20 0.18 -8.58
N ALA A 311 26.13 0.66 -7.75
CA ALA A 311 27.22 -0.13 -7.17
C ALA A 311 26.87 -0.72 -5.80
N GLY A 312 25.69 -0.40 -5.25
CA GLY A 312 25.21 -0.94 -3.99
C GLY A 312 24.83 -2.42 -4.08
N THR A 313 24.70 -3.05 -2.92
CA THR A 313 24.12 -4.39 -2.83
C THR A 313 22.65 -4.36 -3.20
N ASN A 314 22.05 -5.52 -3.54
CA ASN A 314 20.61 -5.62 -3.80
C ASN A 314 19.78 -5.11 -2.62
N GLU A 315 20.18 -5.35 -1.38
CA GLU A 315 19.51 -4.83 -0.19
C GLU A 315 19.56 -3.30 -0.11
N GLN A 316 20.69 -2.67 -0.40
CA GLN A 316 20.81 -1.22 -0.41
C GLN A 316 19.96 -0.58 -1.52
N GLN A 317 19.94 -1.20 -2.70
CA GLN A 317 19.11 -0.75 -3.81
C GLN A 317 17.62 -0.93 -3.51
N LEU A 318 17.25 -2.04 -2.85
CA LEU A 318 15.87 -2.26 -2.40
C LEU A 318 15.46 -1.23 -1.35
N GLU A 319 16.32 -0.93 -0.38
CA GLU A 319 16.06 0.12 0.62
C GLU A 319 15.76 1.48 -0.04
N GLN A 320 16.53 1.86 -1.08
CA GLN A 320 16.26 3.07 -1.86
C GLN A 320 14.90 3.02 -2.56
N ILE A 321 14.61 1.92 -3.26
CA ILE A 321 13.34 1.73 -3.98
C ILE A 321 12.16 1.82 -3.01
N ILE A 322 12.19 1.07 -1.91
CA ILE A 322 11.05 0.99 -0.98
C ILE A 322 10.90 2.29 -0.18
N THR A 323 12.00 2.96 0.20
CA THR A 323 11.91 4.27 0.86
C THR A 323 11.20 5.30 -0.02
N GLN A 324 11.55 5.38 -1.31
CA GLN A 324 10.88 6.30 -2.23
C GLN A 324 9.44 5.85 -2.56
N LYS A 325 9.20 4.54 -2.67
CA LYS A 325 7.85 3.99 -2.81
C LYS A 325 6.97 4.37 -1.61
N TRP A 326 7.48 4.20 -0.39
CA TRP A 326 6.77 4.54 0.85
C TRP A 326 6.39 6.03 0.93
N ILE A 327 7.31 6.93 0.53
CA ILE A 327 7.00 8.36 0.42
C ILE A 327 5.90 8.59 -0.62
N ALA A 328 6.04 7.99 -1.80
CA ALA A 328 5.14 8.21 -2.93
C ALA A 328 3.72 7.66 -2.70
N MET A 329 3.57 6.67 -1.82
CA MET A 329 2.27 6.06 -1.54
C MET A 329 1.44 6.84 -0.55
N PHE A 330 1.97 7.87 0.11
CA PHE A 330 1.17 8.70 1.00
C PHE A 330 0.02 9.36 0.22
N PRO A 331 -1.27 9.27 0.69
CA PRO A 331 -1.70 8.80 2.02
C PRO A 331 -2.18 7.33 2.09
N ASP A 332 -1.87 6.46 1.13
CA ASP A 332 -2.22 5.01 1.24
C ASP A 332 -1.32 4.29 2.26
N GLY A 333 -1.61 4.52 3.53
CA GLY A 333 -0.84 3.95 4.63
C GLY A 333 -0.94 2.42 4.73
N GLN A 334 -1.99 1.79 4.23
CA GLN A 334 -2.14 0.34 4.31
C GLN A 334 -1.14 -0.38 3.40
N GLU A 335 -0.98 0.08 2.16
CA GLU A 335 0.00 -0.51 1.25
C GLU A 335 1.42 -0.20 1.72
N ALA A 336 1.67 1.04 2.21
CA ALA A 336 2.95 1.41 2.81
C ALA A 336 3.33 0.51 4.00
N TRP A 337 2.36 0.18 4.88
CA TRP A 337 2.54 -0.76 5.97
C TRP A 337 2.79 -2.20 5.49
N SER A 338 2.15 -2.62 4.42
CA SER A 338 2.38 -3.93 3.82
C SER A 338 3.80 -4.06 3.26
N GLU A 339 4.30 -3.03 2.59
CA GLU A 339 5.68 -2.99 2.09
C GLU A 339 6.71 -3.00 3.23
N PHE A 340 6.48 -2.24 4.29
CA PHE A 340 7.32 -2.29 5.48
C PHE A 340 7.37 -3.70 6.09
N ARG A 341 6.22 -4.35 6.26
CA ARG A 341 6.15 -5.72 6.80
C ARG A 341 6.90 -6.73 5.93
N ARG A 342 6.78 -6.59 4.61
CA ARG A 342 7.42 -7.47 3.64
C ARG A 342 8.94 -7.32 3.60
N THR A 343 9.43 -6.07 3.63
CA THR A 343 10.83 -5.73 3.33
C THR A 343 11.64 -5.27 4.53
N GLY A 344 11.00 -4.72 5.56
CA GLY A 344 11.65 -4.01 6.65
C GLY A 344 12.00 -2.54 6.32
N TYR A 345 11.60 -2.04 5.14
CA TYR A 345 11.89 -0.69 4.69
C TYR A 345 10.62 0.16 4.52
N PRO A 346 10.72 1.50 4.67
CA PRO A 346 11.88 2.24 5.17
C PRO A 346 12.22 1.80 6.61
N ARG A 347 13.42 2.12 7.07
CA ARG A 347 13.74 1.92 8.48
C ARG A 347 12.92 2.88 9.32
N ILE A 348 12.26 2.34 10.33
CA ILE A 348 11.40 3.11 11.24
C ILE A 348 11.95 3.08 12.66
N TYR A 349 11.46 3.97 13.50
CA TYR A 349 11.86 4.02 14.90
C TYR A 349 11.20 2.91 15.72
N PRO A 350 11.91 2.31 16.69
CA PRO A 350 11.28 1.48 17.70
C PRO A 350 10.19 2.24 18.45
N VAL A 351 9.09 1.57 18.75
CA VAL A 351 8.03 2.15 19.60
C VAL A 351 8.62 2.54 20.95
N LYS A 352 8.43 3.80 21.38
CA LYS A 352 9.05 4.32 22.62
C LYS A 352 8.60 3.58 23.86
N VAL A 353 7.29 3.39 24.03
CA VAL A 353 6.68 2.61 25.12
C VAL A 353 5.77 1.55 24.49
N ASN A 354 6.07 0.30 24.75
CA ASN A 354 5.31 -0.85 24.23
C ASN A 354 4.50 -1.52 25.35
N ASN A 355 3.22 -1.25 25.37
CA ASN A 355 2.27 -1.78 26.35
C ASN A 355 1.60 -3.09 25.91
N SER A 356 2.12 -3.78 24.89
CA SER A 356 1.50 -5.02 24.37
C SER A 356 1.66 -6.24 25.30
N GLY A 357 2.40 -6.14 26.40
CA GLY A 357 2.72 -7.27 27.27
C GLY A 357 3.55 -8.35 26.56
N GLY A 358 4.44 -7.95 25.64
CA GLY A 358 5.32 -8.83 24.88
C GLY A 358 4.67 -9.51 23.68
N LYS A 359 3.42 -9.16 23.33
CA LYS A 359 2.73 -9.71 22.15
C LYS A 359 3.21 -9.11 20.83
N ILE A 360 3.64 -7.86 20.86
CA ILE A 360 4.14 -7.13 19.69
C ILE A 360 5.61 -6.78 19.94
N ASP A 361 6.46 -7.07 18.97
CA ASP A 361 7.86 -6.70 19.02
C ASP A 361 8.00 -5.17 18.83
N THR A 362 8.92 -4.58 19.61
CA THR A 362 9.13 -3.12 19.65
C THR A 362 9.70 -2.57 18.35
N ASP A 363 10.59 -3.33 17.68
CA ASP A 363 11.33 -2.86 16.51
C ASP A 363 10.56 -3.12 15.20
N ILE A 364 9.95 -4.31 15.09
CA ILE A 364 9.20 -4.68 13.87
C ILE A 364 7.72 -4.34 13.92
N GLN A 365 7.23 -3.88 15.08
CA GLN A 365 5.90 -3.36 15.34
C GLN A 365 4.75 -4.33 15.00
N ILE A 366 3.55 -3.79 14.83
CA ILE A 366 2.35 -4.58 14.54
C ILE A 366 2.44 -5.24 13.16
N ARG A 367 2.11 -6.54 13.10
CA ARG A 367 2.20 -7.35 11.86
C ARG A 367 0.85 -7.68 11.25
N ARG A 368 -0.22 -7.66 12.04
CA ARG A 368 -1.61 -7.89 11.62
C ARG A 368 -2.60 -7.33 12.65
N ILE A 369 -3.88 -7.29 12.27
CA ILE A 369 -4.97 -7.04 13.20
C ILE A 369 -5.64 -8.36 13.54
N ASN A 370 -6.06 -8.55 14.80
CA ASN A 370 -6.78 -9.72 15.26
C ASN A 370 -8.13 -9.87 14.55
N PHE A 371 -8.66 -11.08 14.49
CA PHE A 371 -10.05 -11.27 14.10
C PHE A 371 -10.98 -10.44 14.99
N VAL A 372 -12.04 -9.88 14.40
CA VAL A 372 -12.98 -9.05 15.14
C VAL A 372 -13.81 -9.90 16.09
N GLN A 373 -14.15 -9.36 17.26
CA GLN A 373 -14.82 -10.11 18.31
C GLN A 373 -16.19 -10.67 17.87
N ASP A 374 -16.89 -9.96 16.98
CA ASP A 374 -18.18 -10.43 16.47
C ASP A 374 -18.03 -11.71 15.62
N GLU A 375 -16.98 -11.82 14.81
CA GLU A 375 -16.65 -13.06 14.09
C GLU A 375 -16.31 -14.20 15.06
N VAL A 376 -15.54 -13.92 16.12
CA VAL A 376 -15.22 -14.93 17.14
C VAL A 376 -16.49 -15.42 17.83
N ASN A 377 -17.44 -14.54 18.09
CA ASN A 377 -18.70 -14.88 18.78
C ASN A 377 -19.70 -15.63 17.87
N THR A 378 -19.79 -15.26 16.60
CA THR A 378 -20.82 -15.77 15.68
C THR A 378 -20.33 -16.92 14.80
N ASN A 379 -19.02 -16.95 14.48
CA ASN A 379 -18.39 -17.90 13.56
C ASN A 379 -17.16 -18.59 14.20
N GLY A 380 -17.15 -18.76 15.51
CA GLY A 380 -15.98 -19.15 16.31
C GLY A 380 -15.26 -20.44 15.88
N ALA A 381 -16.00 -21.45 15.41
CA ALA A 381 -15.41 -22.69 14.94
C ALA A 381 -14.53 -22.46 13.67
N ASN A 382 -15.03 -21.67 12.70
CA ASN A 382 -14.31 -21.33 11.49
C ASN A 382 -13.16 -20.35 11.76
N VAL A 383 -13.33 -19.41 12.72
CA VAL A 383 -12.26 -18.53 13.20
C VAL A 383 -11.14 -19.36 13.82
N THR A 384 -11.46 -20.39 14.62
CA THR A 384 -10.46 -21.30 15.20
C THR A 384 -9.67 -22.02 14.11
N THR A 385 -10.34 -22.47 13.05
CA THR A 385 -9.69 -23.06 11.88
C THR A 385 -8.79 -22.03 11.16
N ALA A 386 -9.28 -20.81 10.98
CA ALA A 386 -8.52 -19.72 10.36
C ALA A 386 -7.25 -19.35 11.15
N ILE A 387 -7.34 -19.33 12.49
CA ILE A 387 -6.15 -19.14 13.35
C ILE A 387 -5.11 -20.24 13.12
N GLY A 388 -5.55 -21.47 12.81
CA GLY A 388 -4.67 -22.57 12.45
C GLY A 388 -3.86 -22.35 11.17
N TYR A 389 -4.29 -21.42 10.29
CA TYR A 389 -3.53 -21.02 9.09
C TYR A 389 -2.48 -19.93 9.38
N LEU A 390 -2.51 -19.32 10.56
CA LEU A 390 -1.49 -18.37 10.99
C LEU A 390 -0.29 -19.11 11.58
N ASN A 391 0.91 -18.55 11.43
CA ASN A 391 2.12 -19.07 12.06
C ASN A 391 2.26 -18.58 13.52
N GLY A 392 1.17 -18.59 14.28
CA GLY A 392 1.15 -18.11 15.66
C GLY A 392 -0.26 -17.80 16.16
N PRO A 393 -0.37 -17.26 17.38
CA PRO A 393 -1.66 -16.93 17.99
C PRO A 393 -2.33 -15.74 17.28
N ASP A 394 -3.65 -15.60 17.49
CA ASP A 394 -4.39 -14.43 17.01
C ASP A 394 -4.04 -13.18 17.81
N ASN A 395 -2.96 -12.53 17.42
CA ASN A 395 -2.53 -11.24 17.99
C ASN A 395 -1.74 -10.38 16.99
N GLY A 396 -1.50 -9.12 17.35
CA GLY A 396 -0.84 -8.15 16.49
C GLY A 396 0.64 -8.42 16.18
N GLY A 397 1.30 -9.33 16.88
CA GLY A 397 2.70 -9.72 16.63
C GLY A 397 2.85 -10.91 15.67
N THR A 398 1.77 -11.62 15.37
CA THR A 398 1.81 -12.78 14.48
C THR A 398 1.95 -12.33 13.03
N ARG A 399 2.95 -12.89 12.32
CA ARG A 399 3.22 -12.58 10.92
C ARG A 399 2.18 -13.21 10.00
N LEU A 400 1.92 -12.54 8.90
CA LEU A 400 1.11 -13.07 7.82
C LEU A 400 1.89 -14.10 6.98
N TRP A 401 1.20 -14.89 6.18
CA TRP A 401 1.78 -15.93 5.32
C TRP A 401 2.93 -15.40 4.43
N TRP A 402 2.75 -14.23 3.84
CA TRP A 402 3.77 -13.61 2.97
C TRP A 402 4.84 -12.80 3.74
N ASP A 403 4.63 -12.54 5.03
CA ASP A 403 5.53 -11.75 5.89
C ASP A 403 6.66 -12.63 6.44
N ILE A 404 7.59 -12.99 5.60
CA ILE A 404 8.71 -13.88 5.93
C ILE A 404 9.88 -13.06 6.48
N PRO A 405 10.41 -13.42 7.68
CA PRO A 405 11.60 -12.76 8.23
C PRO A 405 12.88 -13.08 7.44
N GLY A 406 13.94 -12.31 7.69
CA GLY A 406 15.24 -12.51 7.09
C GLY A 406 15.47 -11.71 5.81
N SER A 407 16.51 -12.08 5.04
CA SER A 407 16.94 -11.39 3.83
C SER A 407 15.81 -11.26 2.81
N ASN A 408 15.86 -10.19 2.01
CA ASN A 408 14.93 -9.97 0.90
C ASN A 408 15.36 -10.67 -0.40
N PHE A 409 16.61 -11.20 -0.43
CA PHE A 409 17.21 -11.89 -1.58
C PHE A 409 17.83 -13.23 -1.17
#